data_e76364611aa5a708f3a94b281d910311
#
_entry.id   e76364611aa5a708f3a94b281d910311
#
_cell.length_a   1.000
_cell.length_b   1.000
_cell.length_c   1.000
_cell.angle_alpha   90.00
_cell.angle_beta   90.00
_cell.angle_gamma   90.00
#
_symmetry.space_group_name_H-M   'P 1'
#
loop_
_entity.id
_entity.type
_entity.pdbx_description
1 polymer ?
#
loop_
_entity_poly.entity_id
_entity_poly.type
_entity_poly.pdbx_seq_one_letter_code
_entity_poly.pdbx_strand_id
1 'polypeptide(L)'
;SLVGSEMCIRDRGIGGLIKDKQFPLLDIGIAAAHITLAATAEGLGSCILGWFDEKAMRKLLHIPDKKRVILDIVVGYSTQPLREKKRKSADEVISYNKY
;
A
#
# COMPACT_ATOMS: atom_id res chain seq x y z
N SER A 1 -3.65 11.78 -16.45
CA SER A 1 -3.29 12.46 -15.21
C SER A 1 -3.05 11.47 -14.08
N LEU A 2 -2.06 11.74 -13.29
CA LEU A 2 -1.75 10.93 -12.11
C LEU A 2 -2.52 11.51 -10.92
N VAL A 3 -3.26 10.66 -10.24
CA VAL A 3 -3.91 11.00 -8.99
C VAL A 3 -3.20 10.22 -7.89
N GLY A 4 -2.65 10.93 -6.91
CA GLY A 4 -2.04 10.31 -5.76
C GLY A 4 -3.08 10.05 -4.68
N SER A 5 -3.13 8.83 -4.17
CA SER A 5 -3.90 8.50 -2.99
C SER A 5 -2.94 8.12 -1.88
N GLU A 6 -3.12 8.70 -0.72
CA GLU A 6 -2.27 8.45 0.44
C GLU A 6 -3.03 7.77 1.54
N MET A 7 -2.34 6.88 2.23
CA MET A 7 -2.85 6.23 3.42
C MET A 7 -2.03 6.66 4.62
N CYS A 8 -2.67 7.31 5.55
CA CYS A 8 -2.05 7.74 6.78
C CYS A 8 -2.45 6.82 7.92
N ILE A 9 -1.47 6.25 8.58
CA ILE A 9 -1.72 5.58 9.84
C ILE A 9 -1.52 6.55 10.97
N ARG A 10 -2.51 6.58 11.79
CA ARG A 10 -2.42 7.44 12.91
C ARG A 10 -2.33 6.74 14.24
N ASP A 11 -2.86 5.57 14.40
CA ASP A 11 -3.23 5.19 15.73
C ASP A 11 -2.40 4.09 16.35
N ARG A 12 -1.90 4.42 17.55
CA ARG A 12 -1.51 3.44 18.53
C ARG A 12 -2.75 3.02 19.34
N GLY A 13 -3.78 2.57 18.65
CA GLY A 13 -4.93 2.02 19.32
C GLY A 13 -4.57 0.75 20.09
N ILE A 14 -5.58 0.05 20.60
CA ILE A 14 -5.39 -1.19 21.39
C ILE A 14 -4.46 -2.17 20.69
N GLY A 15 -4.54 -2.25 19.35
CA GLY A 15 -3.64 -3.07 18.55
C GLY A 15 -2.17 -2.68 18.64
N GLY A 16 -1.87 -1.39 18.87
CA GLY A 16 -0.50 -0.91 19.04
C GLY A 16 0.07 -1.21 20.43
N LEU A 17 -0.76 -1.56 21.38
CA LEU A 17 -0.34 -1.98 22.71
C LEU A 17 0.05 -3.46 22.78
N ILE A 18 -0.36 -4.24 21.79
CA ILE A 18 0.05 -5.64 21.68
C ILE A 18 1.43 -5.66 21.05
N LYS A 19 2.42 -6.01 21.83
CA LYS A 19 3.81 -6.07 21.38
C LYS A 19 3.95 -6.88 20.11
N ASP A 20 4.74 -6.37 19.18
CA ASP A 20 5.19 -7.02 17.95
C ASP A 20 4.11 -7.24 16.87
N LYS A 21 2.87 -6.85 17.12
CA LYS A 21 1.81 -6.90 16.11
C LYS A 21 1.34 -5.49 15.76
N GLN A 22 1.87 -4.95 14.69
CA GLN A 22 1.48 -3.63 14.22
C GLN A 22 0.26 -3.72 13.32
N PHE A 23 -0.90 -4.01 13.89
CA PHE A 23 -2.15 -4.18 13.15
C PHE A 23 -2.48 -3.04 12.21
N PRO A 24 -2.25 -1.76 12.56
CA PRO A 24 -2.49 -0.68 11.61
C PRO A 24 -1.68 -0.82 10.30
N LEU A 25 -0.47 -1.34 10.36
CA LEU A 25 0.33 -1.60 9.15
C LEU A 25 -0.26 -2.72 8.31
N LEU A 26 -0.80 -3.76 8.94
CA LEU A 26 -1.49 -4.84 8.25
C LEU A 26 -2.75 -4.33 7.57
N ASP A 27 -3.54 -3.51 8.25
CA ASP A 27 -4.75 -2.91 7.70
C ASP A 27 -4.45 -2.08 6.46
N ILE A 28 -3.37 -1.32 6.48
CA ILE A 28 -2.94 -0.53 5.31
C ILE A 28 -2.56 -1.43 4.15
N GLY A 29 -1.84 -2.51 4.40
CA GLY A 29 -1.50 -3.47 3.35
C GLY A 29 -2.74 -4.08 2.71
N ILE A 30 -3.73 -4.46 3.51
CA ILE A 30 -5.00 -5.00 3.03
C ILE A 30 -5.74 -3.95 2.19
N ALA A 31 -5.86 -2.73 2.69
CA ALA A 31 -6.53 -1.65 1.98
C ALA A 31 -5.81 -1.30 0.68
N ALA A 32 -4.48 -1.27 0.69
CA ALA A 32 -3.67 -1.01 -0.50
C ALA A 32 -3.93 -2.05 -1.58
N ALA A 33 -3.98 -3.32 -1.22
CA ALA A 33 -4.29 -4.40 -2.17
C ALA A 33 -5.68 -4.20 -2.80
N HIS A 34 -6.70 -3.88 -2.00
CA HIS A 34 -8.05 -3.62 -2.49
C HIS A 34 -8.10 -2.40 -3.42
N ILE A 35 -7.39 -1.33 -3.09
CA ILE A 35 -7.34 -0.13 -3.92
C ILE A 35 -6.73 -0.45 -5.29
N THR A 36 -5.63 -1.20 -5.33
CA THR A 36 -4.98 -1.54 -6.59
C THR A 36 -5.84 -2.45 -7.45
N LEU A 37 -6.54 -3.40 -6.85
CA LEU A 37 -7.50 -4.27 -7.55
C LEU A 37 -8.69 -3.47 -8.09
N ALA A 38 -9.25 -2.59 -7.29
CA ALA A 38 -10.35 -1.71 -7.70
C ALA A 38 -9.92 -0.79 -8.86
N ALA A 39 -8.72 -0.22 -8.78
CA ALA A 39 -8.17 0.59 -9.86
C ALA A 39 -8.07 -0.20 -11.18
N THR A 40 -7.59 -1.42 -11.11
CA THR A 40 -7.52 -2.31 -12.28
C THR A 40 -8.91 -2.60 -12.84
N ALA A 41 -9.90 -2.83 -12.00
CA ALA A 41 -11.28 -3.05 -12.43
C ALA A 41 -11.86 -1.83 -13.16
N GLU A 42 -11.42 -0.63 -12.83
CA GLU A 42 -11.81 0.61 -13.49
C GLU A 42 -10.95 0.96 -14.72
N GLY A 43 -10.06 0.06 -15.11
CA GLY A 43 -9.16 0.29 -16.24
C GLY A 43 -7.99 1.22 -15.95
N LEU A 44 -7.68 1.43 -14.70
CA LEU A 44 -6.58 2.28 -14.26
C LEU A 44 -5.34 1.46 -13.93
N GLY A 45 -4.17 2.07 -14.15
CA GLY A 45 -2.92 1.55 -13.63
C GLY A 45 -2.65 2.08 -12.23
N SER A 46 -1.91 1.34 -11.45
CA SER A 46 -1.52 1.78 -10.11
C SER A 46 -0.10 1.35 -9.78
N CYS A 47 0.51 2.08 -8.87
CA CYS A 47 1.84 1.75 -8.35
C CYS A 47 1.89 2.07 -6.86
N ILE A 48 2.31 1.09 -6.07
CA ILE A 48 2.51 1.26 -4.64
C ILE A 48 3.94 1.72 -4.41
N LEU A 49 4.10 2.85 -3.74
CA LEU A 49 5.38 3.44 -3.41
C LEU A 49 5.61 3.34 -1.90
N GLY A 50 6.63 2.62 -1.51
CA GLY A 50 7.03 2.51 -0.10
C GLY A 50 8.24 3.37 0.25
N TRP A 51 8.97 3.79 -0.74
CA TRP A 51 10.17 4.60 -0.56
C TRP A 51 9.93 6.01 -1.10
N PHE A 52 9.76 6.95 -0.21
CA PHE A 52 9.49 8.35 -0.54
C PHE A 52 9.93 9.24 0.64
N ASP A 53 10.01 10.55 0.39
CA ASP A 53 10.28 11.52 1.44
C ASP A 53 8.99 11.85 2.20
N GLU A 54 8.85 11.25 3.38
CA GLU A 54 7.65 11.43 4.21
C GLU A 54 7.44 12.88 4.64
N LYS A 55 8.53 13.59 4.95
CA LYS A 55 8.44 15.00 5.36
C LYS A 55 7.92 15.89 4.24
N ALA A 56 8.45 15.69 3.03
CA ALA A 56 8.01 16.45 1.86
C ALA A 56 6.54 16.15 1.55
N MET A 57 6.12 14.90 1.64
CA MET A 57 4.72 14.50 1.43
C MET A 57 3.77 15.12 2.44
N ARG A 58 4.15 15.09 3.71
CA ARG A 58 3.34 15.72 4.77
C ARG A 58 3.15 17.20 4.53
N LYS A 59 4.23 17.88 4.14
CA LYS A 59 4.18 19.31 3.87
C LYS A 59 3.33 19.64 2.65
N LEU A 60 3.48 18.86 1.59
CA LEU A 60 2.75 19.05 0.34
C LEU A 60 1.24 18.87 0.51
N LEU A 61 0.85 17.89 1.28
CA LEU A 61 -0.55 17.48 1.45
C LEU A 61 -1.18 17.95 2.76
N HIS A 62 -0.47 18.77 3.51
CA HIS A 62 -0.93 19.30 4.79
C HIS A 62 -1.37 18.23 5.78
N ILE A 63 -0.60 17.14 5.85
CA ILE A 63 -0.88 16.04 6.76
C ILE A 63 -0.43 16.41 8.18
N PRO A 64 -1.29 16.26 9.20
CA PRO A 64 -0.93 16.56 10.58
C PRO A 64 0.25 15.69 11.07
N ASP A 65 1.08 16.25 11.95
CA ASP A 65 2.23 15.56 12.51
C ASP A 65 1.88 14.28 13.28
N LYS A 66 0.65 14.19 13.76
CA LYS A 66 0.14 13.02 14.46
C LYS A 66 -0.03 11.79 13.57
N LYS A 67 -0.11 11.99 12.27
CA LYS A 67 -0.30 10.93 11.29
C LYS A 67 1.01 10.63 10.58
N ARG A 68 1.19 9.38 10.21
CA ARG A 68 2.33 8.93 9.42
C ARG A 68 1.87 8.50 8.03
N VAL A 69 2.68 8.81 7.04
CA VAL A 69 2.49 8.32 5.67
C VAL A 69 3.31 7.05 5.52
N ILE A 70 2.65 5.93 5.33
CA ILE A 70 3.30 4.62 5.25
C ILE A 70 3.49 4.19 3.81
N LEU A 71 2.47 4.37 2.98
CA LEU A 71 2.49 4.02 1.57
C LEU A 71 1.85 5.14 0.76
N ASP A 72 2.36 5.32 -0.45
CA ASP A 72 1.70 6.11 -1.47
C ASP A 72 1.22 5.18 -2.57
N ILE A 73 0.03 5.42 -3.06
CA ILE A 73 -0.50 4.70 -4.21
C ILE A 73 -0.77 5.72 -5.30
N VAL A 74 -0.04 5.58 -6.39
CA VAL A 74 -0.23 6.41 -7.57
C VAL A 74 -1.20 5.69 -8.50
N VAL A 75 -2.25 6.37 -8.91
CA VAL A 75 -3.30 5.81 -9.77
C VAL A 75 -3.46 6.70 -10.99
N GLY A 76 -3.55 6.10 -12.17
CA GLY A 76 -3.72 6.86 -13.39
C GLY A 76 -3.87 5.96 -14.61
N TYR A 77 -4.00 6.58 -15.77
CA TYR A 77 -4.05 5.85 -17.02
C TYR A 77 -2.63 5.56 -17.51
N SER A 78 -2.37 4.29 -17.83
CA SER A 78 -1.09 3.87 -18.35
C SER A 78 -1.14 3.81 -19.87
N THR A 79 -0.10 4.35 -20.50
CA THR A 79 0.09 4.25 -21.96
C THR A 79 0.99 3.09 -22.35
N GLN A 80 1.63 2.45 -21.35
CA GLN A 80 2.55 1.34 -21.59
C GLN A 80 1.81 0.00 -21.54
N PRO A 81 2.20 -0.97 -22.37
CA PRO A 81 1.64 -2.30 -22.30
C PRO A 81 2.03 -2.99 -20.98
N LEU A 82 1.17 -3.90 -20.53
CA LEU A 82 1.46 -4.70 -19.35
C LEU A 82 2.68 -5.59 -19.61
N ARG A 83 3.61 -5.57 -18.66
CA ARG A 83 4.74 -6.50 -18.69
C ARG A 83 4.28 -7.88 -18.23
N GLU A 84 4.86 -8.90 -18.83
CA GLU A 84 4.68 -10.27 -18.37
C GLU A 84 5.12 -10.39 -16.92
N LYS A 85 4.28 -10.99 -16.09
CA LYS A 85 4.58 -11.18 -14.68
C LYS A 85 5.27 -12.50 -14.46
N LYS A 86 6.44 -12.46 -13.86
CA LYS A 86 7.12 -13.65 -13.37
C LYS A 86 6.67 -13.91 -11.94
N ARG A 87 6.09 -15.06 -11.71
CA ARG A 87 5.64 -15.45 -10.38
C ARG A 87 6.20 -16.82 -10.03
N LYS A 88 6.48 -17.00 -8.75
CA LYS A 88 6.80 -18.34 -8.24
C LYS A 88 5.54 -19.20 -8.30
N SER A 89 5.72 -20.49 -8.47
CA SER A 89 4.61 -21.44 -8.44
C SER A 89 3.99 -21.49 -7.03
N ALA A 90 2.74 -21.95 -6.96
CA ALA A 90 2.08 -22.12 -5.66
C ALA A 90 2.87 -23.04 -4.72
N ASP A 91 3.45 -24.11 -5.27
CA ASP A 91 4.24 -25.08 -4.49
C ASP A 91 5.48 -24.45 -3.85
N GLU A 92 6.04 -23.40 -4.47
CA GLU A 92 7.21 -22.70 -3.95
C GLU A 92 6.88 -21.75 -2.81
N VAL A 93 5.64 -21.26 -2.72
CA VAL A 93 5.25 -20.22 -1.78
C VAL A 93 4.26 -20.66 -0.73
N ILE A 94 3.59 -21.82 -0.94
CA ILE A 94 2.58 -22.33 -0.02
C ILE A 94 3.08 -23.59 0.63
N SER A 95 3.03 -23.64 1.95
CA SER A 95 3.28 -24.84 2.74
C SER A 95 2.04 -25.18 3.54
N TYR A 96 1.71 -26.48 3.59
CA TYR A 96 0.54 -26.97 4.32
C TYR A 96 0.98 -27.66 5.60
N ASN A 97 0.41 -27.23 6.75
CA ASN A 97 0.63 -27.79 8.10
C ASN A 97 2.06 -27.65 8.65
N LYS A 98 3.06 -27.59 7.83
CA LYS A 98 4.47 -27.38 8.21
C LYS A 98 5.12 -26.37 7.26
N TYR A 99 6.07 -25.64 7.76
CA TYR A 99 6.89 -24.74 6.96
C TYR A 99 7.85 -25.51 6.05
#